data_5944b7c0318fcc098f9c0cc964b03255
#
_entry.id   5944b7c0318fcc098f9c0cc964b03255
#
_cell.length_a   1.000
_cell.length_b   1.000
_cell.length_c   1.000
_cell.angle_alpha   90.00
_cell.angle_beta   90.00
_cell.angle_gamma   90.00
#
_symmetry.space_group_name_H-M   'P 1'
#
loop_
_entity.id
_entity.type
_entity.pdbx_description
1 polymer ?
#
loop_
_entity_poly.entity_id
_entity_poly.type
_entity_poly.pdbx_seq_one_letter_code
_entity_poly.pdbx_strand_id
1 'polypeptide(L)'
;MIPEVSETHAKDLESRIQQWEGLAYQQWLKKQEGSAVNDSLIARTAFLDPLELDELERKGLSDPVVQIKADLAAHPELIPYAPTMGGTMHFTGPATVILLAGGYAHARFEDGHVSGECLLEFSVKPGAPIEWKRIAAHLD
;
A
#
# COMPACT_ATOMS: atom_id res chain seq x y z
N MET A 1 -9.29 22.64 35.39
CA MET A 1 -8.77 23.18 34.09
C MET A 1 -8.74 22.11 33.02
N ILE A 2 -7.94 21.09 33.19
CA ILE A 2 -7.86 19.99 32.20
C ILE A 2 -9.21 19.30 31.97
N PRO A 3 -10.04 18.99 32.98
CA PRO A 3 -11.36 18.39 32.74
C PRO A 3 -12.29 19.28 31.92
N GLU A 4 -12.27 20.59 32.15
CA GLU A 4 -13.07 21.52 31.38
C GLU A 4 -12.64 21.58 29.91
N VAL A 5 -11.34 21.62 29.68
CA VAL A 5 -10.77 21.59 28.35
C VAL A 5 -11.13 20.27 27.64
N SER A 6 -11.05 19.15 28.34
CA SER A 6 -11.44 17.85 27.80
C SER A 6 -12.92 17.79 27.46
N GLU A 7 -13.79 18.31 28.30
CA GLU A 7 -15.23 18.37 28.02
C GLU A 7 -15.54 19.26 26.80
N THR A 8 -14.90 20.39 26.71
CA THR A 8 -15.05 21.30 25.56
C THR A 8 -14.60 20.61 24.28
N HIS A 9 -13.48 19.90 24.33
CA HIS A 9 -12.97 19.17 23.19
C HIS A 9 -13.90 18.03 22.79
N ALA A 10 -14.44 17.27 23.75
CA ALA A 10 -15.40 16.21 23.49
C ALA A 10 -16.68 16.74 22.86
N LYS A 11 -17.19 17.86 23.34
CA LYS A 11 -18.37 18.53 22.75
C LYS A 11 -18.09 19.03 21.34
N ASP A 12 -16.90 19.52 21.07
CA ASP A 12 -16.51 19.96 19.73
C ASP A 12 -16.46 18.75 18.77
N LEU A 13 -15.93 17.63 19.20
CA LEU A 13 -15.92 16.41 18.42
C LEU A 13 -17.32 15.87 18.17
N GLU A 14 -18.19 15.88 19.17
CA GLU A 14 -19.59 15.49 19.01
C GLU A 14 -20.31 16.40 18.01
N SER A 15 -20.08 17.68 18.09
CA SER A 15 -20.65 18.65 17.16
C SER A 15 -20.19 18.39 15.73
N ARG A 16 -18.93 18.07 15.55
CA ARG A 16 -18.38 17.71 14.24
C ARG A 16 -18.99 16.43 13.72
N ILE A 17 -19.16 15.43 14.56
CA ILE A 17 -19.82 14.17 14.21
C ILE A 17 -21.25 14.44 13.76
N GLN A 18 -21.99 15.25 14.50
CA GLN A 18 -23.37 15.63 14.15
C GLN A 18 -23.46 16.34 12.80
N GLN A 19 -22.49 17.17 12.47
CA GLN A 19 -22.43 17.83 11.17
C GLN A 19 -22.28 16.82 10.03
N TRP A 20 -21.67 15.68 10.30
CA TRP A 20 -21.47 14.62 9.32
C TRP A 20 -22.60 13.59 9.29
N GLU A 21 -23.57 13.67 10.19
CA GLU A 21 -24.71 12.73 10.27
C GLU A 21 -25.66 12.82 9.08
N GLY A 22 -25.55 13.86 8.26
CA GLY A 22 -26.34 13.99 7.06
C GLY A 22 -25.88 13.06 5.93
N LEU A 23 -26.40 13.34 4.75
CA LEU A 23 -26.12 12.56 3.55
C LEU A 23 -24.61 12.46 3.24
N ALA A 24 -23.88 13.56 3.46
CA ALA A 24 -22.44 13.59 3.23
C ALA A 24 -21.69 12.59 4.12
N TYR A 25 -22.11 12.47 5.39
CA TYR A 25 -21.51 11.50 6.31
C TYR A 25 -21.79 10.06 5.88
N GLN A 26 -23.03 9.79 5.48
CA GLN A 26 -23.40 8.45 4.99
C GLN A 26 -22.62 8.07 3.73
N GLN A 27 -22.45 9.01 2.81
CA GLN A 27 -21.65 8.77 1.62
C GLN A 27 -20.18 8.56 1.95
N TRP A 28 -19.67 9.34 2.89
CA TRP A 28 -18.29 9.20 3.36
C TRP A 28 -18.06 7.82 3.99
N LEU A 29 -18.98 7.36 4.84
CA LEU A 29 -18.90 6.03 5.46
C LEU A 29 -18.89 4.92 4.42
N LYS A 30 -19.79 4.97 3.44
CA LYS A 30 -19.85 3.98 2.38
C LYS A 30 -18.55 3.91 1.59
N LYS A 31 -17.97 5.06 1.31
CA LYS A 31 -16.68 5.15 0.63
C LYS A 31 -15.56 4.57 1.48
N GLN A 32 -15.60 4.82 2.79
CA GLN A 32 -14.58 4.33 3.71
C GLN A 32 -14.68 2.83 3.96
N GLU A 33 -15.85 2.24 3.95
CA GLU A 33 -16.01 0.79 4.14
C GLU A 33 -15.18 -0.02 3.16
N GLY A 34 -15.28 0.24 1.87
CA GLY A 34 -14.48 -0.44 0.86
C GLY A 34 -13.01 -0.04 0.90
N SER A 35 -12.75 1.26 1.02
CA SER A 35 -11.40 1.82 1.04
C SER A 35 -10.64 1.42 2.30
N ALA A 36 -11.28 1.43 3.47
CA ALA A 36 -10.65 1.09 4.74
C ALA A 36 -10.21 -0.39 4.80
N VAL A 37 -10.99 -1.31 4.24
CA VAL A 37 -10.63 -2.73 4.18
C VAL A 37 -9.39 -2.92 3.32
N ASN A 38 -9.34 -2.30 2.14
CA ASN A 38 -8.20 -2.33 1.24
C ASN A 38 -6.95 -1.73 1.89
N ASP A 39 -7.09 -0.54 2.48
CA ASP A 39 -5.98 0.15 3.14
C ASP A 39 -5.44 -0.67 4.31
N SER A 40 -6.32 -1.33 5.07
CA SER A 40 -5.92 -2.20 6.16
C SER A 40 -5.12 -3.41 5.67
N LEU A 41 -5.54 -4.05 4.57
CA LEU A 41 -4.81 -5.17 3.99
C LEU A 41 -3.45 -4.74 3.45
N ILE A 42 -3.38 -3.59 2.78
CA ILE A 42 -2.14 -3.02 2.28
C ILE A 42 -1.18 -2.73 3.44
N ALA A 43 -1.67 -2.12 4.51
CA ALA A 43 -0.86 -1.81 5.68
C ALA A 43 -0.36 -3.05 6.42
N ARG A 44 -1.19 -4.11 6.50
CA ARG A 44 -0.82 -5.37 7.16
C ARG A 44 0.29 -6.13 6.46
N THR A 45 0.52 -5.86 5.20
CA THR A 45 1.57 -6.51 4.42
C THR A 45 2.81 -5.63 4.26
N ALA A 46 3.02 -4.71 5.20
CA ALA A 46 4.22 -3.88 5.25
C ALA A 46 4.90 -4.05 6.62
N PHE A 47 6.14 -4.50 6.58
CA PHE A 47 6.96 -4.76 7.78
C PHE A 47 8.15 -3.80 7.82
N LEU A 48 7.85 -2.52 7.70
CA LEU A 48 8.83 -1.44 7.77
C LEU A 48 8.80 -0.83 9.17
N ASP A 49 9.97 -0.52 9.73
CA ASP A 49 10.00 0.15 11.01
C ASP A 49 9.69 1.65 10.85
N PRO A 50 9.35 2.35 11.96
CA PRO A 50 9.00 3.77 11.89
C PRO A 50 10.10 4.66 11.31
N LEU A 51 11.37 4.30 11.50
CA LEU A 51 12.49 5.08 10.95
C LEU A 51 12.56 4.95 9.45
N GLU A 52 12.34 3.74 8.91
CA GLU A 52 12.30 3.52 7.47
C GLU A 52 11.15 4.28 6.82
N LEU A 53 9.96 4.25 7.42
CA LEU A 53 8.81 4.99 6.93
C LEU A 53 9.08 6.50 6.92
N ASP A 54 9.65 7.02 7.99
CA ASP A 54 9.99 8.42 8.10
C ASP A 54 11.02 8.84 7.04
N GLU A 55 12.01 8.00 6.81
CA GLU A 55 13.02 8.24 5.78
C GLU A 55 12.40 8.26 4.37
N LEU A 56 11.50 7.34 4.07
CA LEU A 56 10.79 7.30 2.79
C LEU A 56 9.93 8.55 2.59
N GLU A 57 9.25 9.01 3.64
CA GLU A 57 8.49 10.25 3.61
C GLU A 57 9.38 11.45 3.32
N ARG A 58 10.55 11.51 3.93
CA ARG A 58 11.53 12.57 3.69
C ARG A 58 12.05 12.57 2.26
N LYS A 59 12.07 11.42 1.62
CA LYS A 59 12.46 11.28 0.22
C LYS A 59 11.37 11.69 -0.76
N GLY A 60 10.19 12.06 -0.27
CA GLY A 60 9.10 12.61 -1.06
C GLY A 60 7.88 11.72 -1.24
N LEU A 61 7.84 10.56 -0.58
CA LEU A 61 6.68 9.68 -0.65
C LEU A 61 5.67 10.08 0.42
N SER A 62 4.51 10.57 0.00
CA SER A 62 3.45 10.99 0.92
C SER A 62 2.77 9.80 1.60
N ASP A 63 2.68 8.67 0.91
CA ASP A 63 2.17 7.41 1.43
C ASP A 63 3.07 6.28 0.93
N PRO A 64 4.21 6.04 1.61
CA PRO A 64 5.25 5.16 1.10
C PRO A 64 4.77 3.75 0.76
N VAL A 65 4.01 3.13 1.66
CA VAL A 65 3.56 1.74 1.47
C VAL A 65 2.70 1.62 0.21
N VAL A 66 1.70 2.48 0.07
CA VAL A 66 0.79 2.45 -1.09
C VAL A 66 1.53 2.79 -2.37
N GLN A 67 2.39 3.82 -2.33
CA GLN A 67 3.12 4.27 -3.51
C GLN A 67 4.12 3.26 -4.01
N ILE A 68 4.85 2.60 -3.12
CA ILE A 68 5.82 1.57 -3.48
C ILE A 68 5.11 0.37 -4.12
N LYS A 69 4.02 -0.09 -3.52
CA LYS A 69 3.25 -1.22 -4.05
C LYS A 69 2.61 -0.90 -5.40
N ALA A 70 2.09 0.31 -5.57
CA ALA A 70 1.52 0.75 -6.85
C ALA A 70 2.59 0.85 -7.93
N ASP A 71 3.77 1.32 -7.58
CA ASP A 71 4.89 1.41 -8.52
C ASP A 71 5.32 0.02 -9.00
N LEU A 72 5.40 -0.94 -8.09
CA LEU A 72 5.72 -2.33 -8.46
C LEU A 72 4.70 -2.88 -9.46
N ALA A 73 3.42 -2.64 -9.24
CA ALA A 73 2.36 -3.11 -10.12
C ALA A 73 2.49 -2.54 -11.55
N ALA A 74 3.14 -1.40 -11.68
CA ALA A 74 3.38 -0.76 -12.98
C ALA A 74 4.60 -1.34 -13.72
N HIS A 75 5.31 -2.32 -13.13
CA HIS A 75 6.52 -2.91 -13.70
C HIS A 75 6.40 -4.43 -13.89
N PRO A 76 5.46 -4.91 -14.72
CA PRO A 76 5.33 -6.35 -14.98
C PRO A 76 6.55 -6.96 -15.67
N GLU A 77 7.40 -6.14 -16.27
CA GLU A 77 8.65 -6.58 -16.90
C GLU A 77 9.64 -7.19 -15.90
N LEU A 78 9.44 -6.97 -14.61
CA LEU A 78 10.25 -7.60 -13.56
C LEU A 78 9.96 -9.09 -13.42
N ILE A 79 8.82 -9.56 -13.94
CA ILE A 79 8.45 -10.97 -13.92
C ILE A 79 9.25 -11.69 -15.02
N PRO A 80 10.10 -12.70 -14.67
CA PRO A 80 11.03 -13.29 -15.64
C PRO A 80 10.42 -14.39 -16.49
N TYR A 81 9.13 -14.61 -16.39
CA TYR A 81 8.44 -15.71 -17.08
C TYR A 81 7.50 -15.17 -18.14
N ALA A 82 7.48 -15.85 -19.30
CA ALA A 82 6.55 -15.49 -20.36
C ALA A 82 5.14 -15.94 -20.02
N PRO A 83 4.11 -15.18 -20.43
CA PRO A 83 2.73 -15.60 -20.24
C PRO A 83 2.42 -16.83 -21.09
N THR A 84 1.42 -17.61 -20.66
CA THR A 84 0.97 -18.81 -21.35
C THR A 84 -0.44 -18.64 -21.89
N MET A 85 -0.79 -19.39 -22.92
CA MET A 85 -2.14 -19.46 -23.47
C MET A 85 -2.78 -18.08 -23.74
N GLY A 86 -1.98 -17.12 -24.21
CA GLY A 86 -2.46 -15.78 -24.54
C GLY A 86 -2.72 -14.88 -23.36
N GLY A 87 -2.34 -15.29 -22.15
CA GLY A 87 -2.48 -14.46 -20.95
C GLY A 87 -1.47 -13.30 -20.89
N THR A 88 -1.59 -12.48 -19.87
CA THR A 88 -0.67 -11.38 -19.61
C THR A 88 -0.13 -11.51 -18.19
N MET A 89 1.18 -11.58 -18.06
CA MET A 89 1.85 -11.65 -16.76
C MET A 89 1.70 -10.31 -16.02
N HIS A 90 1.24 -10.36 -14.79
CA HIS A 90 1.06 -9.16 -13.96
C HIS A 90 1.17 -9.53 -12.48
N PHE A 91 1.49 -8.56 -11.65
CA PHE A 91 1.44 -8.74 -10.19
C PHE A 91 -0.02 -8.77 -9.73
N THR A 92 -0.33 -9.64 -8.77
CA THR A 92 -1.73 -9.93 -8.41
C THR A 92 -2.45 -8.81 -7.67
N GLY A 93 -1.74 -7.83 -7.16
CA GLY A 93 -2.35 -6.66 -6.53
C GLY A 93 -1.60 -6.21 -5.28
N PRO A 94 -1.87 -5.00 -4.79
CA PRO A 94 -1.12 -4.42 -3.68
C PRO A 94 -1.29 -5.17 -2.36
N ALA A 95 -2.42 -5.83 -2.14
CA ALA A 95 -2.66 -6.61 -0.92
C ALA A 95 -1.81 -7.89 -0.86
N THR A 96 -1.30 -8.36 -2.00
CA THR A 96 -0.44 -9.55 -2.08
C THR A 96 1.05 -9.21 -2.13
N VAL A 97 1.39 -7.94 -2.20
CA VAL A 97 2.77 -7.48 -2.14
C VAL A 97 3.14 -7.25 -0.68
N ILE A 98 4.20 -7.90 -0.23
CA ILE A 98 4.68 -7.78 1.15
C ILE A 98 5.97 -6.96 1.13
N LEU A 99 5.95 -5.82 1.79
CA LEU A 99 7.14 -4.99 1.95
C LEU A 99 7.90 -5.42 3.19
N LEU A 100 9.20 -5.61 3.04
CA LEU A 100 10.08 -6.07 4.11
C LEU A 100 11.10 -4.99 4.45
N ALA A 101 11.55 -4.99 5.70
CA ALA A 101 12.60 -4.09 6.15
C ALA A 101 13.87 -4.24 5.32
N GLY A 102 14.58 -3.13 5.13
CA GLY A 102 15.82 -3.14 4.36
C GLY A 102 15.65 -2.88 2.86
N GLY A 103 14.43 -2.58 2.42
CA GLY A 103 14.18 -2.27 1.01
C GLY A 103 13.87 -3.50 0.15
N TYR A 104 13.15 -4.47 0.71
CA TYR A 104 12.76 -5.68 0.00
C TYR A 104 11.25 -5.78 -0.16
N ALA A 105 10.83 -6.48 -1.21
CA ALA A 105 9.42 -6.76 -1.46
C ALA A 105 9.27 -8.20 -1.95
N HIS A 106 8.24 -8.87 -1.44
CA HIS A 106 7.82 -10.17 -1.93
C HIS A 106 6.50 -9.98 -2.64
N ALA A 107 6.40 -10.43 -3.89
CA ALA A 107 5.21 -10.23 -4.72
C ALA A 107 4.80 -11.50 -5.43
N ARG A 108 3.50 -11.68 -5.59
CA ARG A 108 2.96 -12.76 -6.40
C ARG A 108 2.56 -12.24 -7.76
N PHE A 109 2.70 -13.09 -8.76
CA PHE A 109 2.31 -12.77 -10.13
C PHE A 109 1.52 -13.92 -10.74
N GLU A 110 0.78 -13.61 -11.78
CA GLU A 110 -0.02 -14.59 -12.53
C GLU A 110 -0.32 -14.08 -13.94
N ASP A 111 -0.73 -15.00 -14.81
CA ASP A 111 -1.25 -14.66 -16.14
C ASP A 111 -2.67 -15.20 -16.37
N GLY A 112 -3.32 -15.71 -15.32
CA GLY A 112 -4.60 -16.38 -15.40
C GLY A 112 -4.52 -17.90 -15.55
N HIS A 113 -3.36 -18.45 -15.86
CA HIS A 113 -3.12 -19.90 -16.05
C HIS A 113 -2.02 -20.41 -15.14
N VAL A 114 -0.93 -19.67 -15.03
CA VAL A 114 0.16 -19.99 -14.13
C VAL A 114 0.38 -18.86 -13.16
N SER A 115 0.94 -19.16 -12.01
CA SER A 115 1.26 -18.20 -10.99
C SER A 115 2.63 -18.49 -10.39
N GLY A 116 3.17 -17.52 -9.70
CA GLY A 116 4.44 -17.66 -9.02
C GLY A 116 4.68 -16.50 -8.08
N GLU A 117 5.92 -16.40 -7.62
CA GLU A 117 6.32 -15.34 -6.70
C GLU A 117 7.73 -14.87 -7.00
N CYS A 118 8.03 -13.64 -6.62
CA CYS A 118 9.37 -13.11 -6.74
C CYS A 118 9.73 -12.27 -5.53
N LEU A 119 11.03 -12.23 -5.26
CA LEU A 119 11.64 -11.37 -4.26
C LEU A 119 12.39 -10.26 -4.99
N LEU A 120 12.13 -9.03 -4.58
CA LEU A 120 12.69 -7.84 -5.20
C LEU A 120 13.34 -6.95 -4.16
N GLU A 121 14.26 -6.14 -4.62
CA GLU A 121 14.85 -5.07 -3.83
C GLU A 121 14.44 -3.75 -4.46
N PHE A 122 14.07 -2.78 -3.63
CA PHE A 122 13.72 -1.45 -4.13
C PHE A 122 14.59 -0.38 -3.48
N SER A 123 14.81 0.69 -4.22
CA SER A 123 15.59 1.84 -3.76
C SER A 123 14.83 3.11 -4.10
N VAL A 124 14.66 3.98 -3.12
CA VAL A 124 13.98 5.26 -3.26
C VAL A 124 14.98 6.38 -3.10
N LYS A 125 15.05 7.24 -4.12
CA LYS A 125 15.89 8.45 -4.09
C LYS A 125 15.02 9.68 -4.26
N PRO A 126 15.33 10.80 -3.58
CA PRO A 126 14.55 12.02 -3.72
C PRO A 126 14.46 12.49 -5.16
N GLY A 127 13.24 12.76 -5.63
CA GLY A 127 13.02 13.29 -6.97
C GLY A 127 13.29 12.34 -8.12
N ALA A 128 13.44 11.04 -7.85
CA ALA A 128 13.71 10.03 -8.85
C ALA A 128 12.68 8.90 -8.79
N PRO A 129 12.46 8.17 -9.91
CA PRO A 129 11.62 6.98 -9.88
C PRO A 129 12.19 5.91 -8.96
N ILE A 130 11.30 5.06 -8.42
CA ILE A 130 11.73 3.93 -7.60
C ILE A 130 12.49 2.94 -8.50
N GLU A 131 13.67 2.53 -8.05
CA GLU A 131 14.48 1.54 -8.74
C GLU A 131 14.18 0.16 -8.20
N TRP A 132 13.98 -0.81 -9.08
CA TRP A 132 13.67 -2.19 -8.74
C TRP A 132 14.73 -3.15 -9.25
N LYS A 133 15.06 -4.14 -8.43
CA LYS A 133 15.97 -5.23 -8.81
C LYS A 133 15.34 -6.54 -8.36
N ARG A 134 15.15 -7.47 -9.30
CA ARG A 134 14.69 -8.82 -8.97
C ARG A 134 15.85 -9.62 -8.37
N ILE A 135 15.62 -10.23 -7.23
CA ILE A 135 16.61 -11.07 -6.55
C ILE A 135 16.38 -12.53 -6.87
N ALA A 136 15.14 -12.99 -6.80
CA ALA A 136 14.76 -14.36 -7.04
C ALA A 136 13.33 -14.44 -7.52
N ALA A 137 13.01 -15.50 -8.27
CA ALA A 137 11.63 -15.76 -8.70
C ALA A 137 11.46 -17.26 -8.97
N HIS A 138 10.22 -17.74 -8.78
CA HIS A 138 9.88 -19.12 -9.17
C HIS A 138 8.40 -19.23 -9.51
N LEU A 139 8.09 -20.23 -10.34
CA LEU A 139 6.71 -20.61 -10.66
C LEU A 139 6.23 -21.64 -9.64
N ASP A 140 4.96 -21.58 -9.32
CA ASP A 140 4.30 -22.57 -8.45
C ASP A 140 4.19 -23.93 -9.12
#